data_3ffa946ba847062a268dfc3e701ff8bf
#
_entry.id   3ffa946ba847062a268dfc3e701ff8bf
#
_cell.length_a   1.000
_cell.length_b   1.000
_cell.length_c   1.000
_cell.angle_alpha   90.00
_cell.angle_beta   90.00
_cell.angle_gamma   90.00
#
_symmetry.space_group_name_H-M   'P 1'
#
loop_
_entity.id
_entity.type
_entity.pdbx_description
1 polymer ?
#
loop_
_entity_poly.entity_id
_entity_poly.type
_entity_poly.pdbx_seq_one_letter_code
_entity_poly.pdbx_strand_id
1 'polypeptide(L)'
;MFRHQGKSRTLKHNLQIATVLSFVAGIVNVTGFLALKQLTTNVTGHFALFIYDVSNLEFWRGTVYFLYIFSFFFGSFLSSFLIELFRENKKWNVYVLPTIIESLVLLSIGLLSNVVDITYPDVIACLLLFAMGLQNSYVTKISNTIVRTTHLTGLFTDLGIEISQLLFPKSHPNREKLKSTIKLRIYIISFFFAGGLAGGFFYSKIDLKLNTLVFAAVVL
;
A
#
# COMPACT_ATOMS: atom_id res chain seq x y z
N MET A 1 6.13 -11.08 12.12
CA MET A 1 6.25 -10.61 10.73
C MET A 1 7.57 -9.85 10.48
N PHE A 2 8.01 -8.93 11.34
CA PHE A 2 9.15 -8.01 11.15
C PHE A 2 10.50 -8.47 11.75
N ARG A 3 10.59 -9.68 12.30
CA ARG A 3 11.78 -10.18 13.02
C ARG A 3 13.02 -10.35 12.12
N HIS A 4 12.84 -10.74 10.86
CA HIS A 4 13.91 -10.98 9.90
C HIS A 4 14.06 -9.80 8.94
N GLN A 5 15.27 -9.27 8.76
CA GLN A 5 15.56 -8.06 7.98
C GLN A 5 16.72 -8.28 7.01
N GLY A 6 16.71 -7.56 5.88
CA GLY A 6 17.79 -7.54 4.91
C GLY A 6 18.17 -8.94 4.39
N LYS A 7 19.48 -9.27 4.43
CA LYS A 7 20.03 -10.53 3.90
C LYS A 7 19.56 -11.80 4.65
N SER A 8 19.02 -11.66 5.88
CA SER A 8 18.49 -12.79 6.65
C SER A 8 17.10 -13.24 6.24
N ARG A 9 16.44 -12.51 5.31
CA ARG A 9 15.10 -12.83 4.84
C ARG A 9 15.12 -13.94 3.80
N THR A 10 14.16 -14.84 3.94
CA THR A 10 13.89 -15.91 2.97
C THR A 10 12.62 -15.57 2.17
N LEU A 11 12.38 -16.32 1.09
CA LEU A 11 11.14 -16.23 0.31
C LEU A 11 9.89 -16.37 1.22
N LYS A 12 9.92 -17.28 2.20
CA LYS A 12 8.82 -17.48 3.15
C LYS A 12 8.49 -16.20 3.94
N HIS A 13 9.50 -15.49 4.42
CA HIS A 13 9.30 -14.21 5.13
C HIS A 13 8.74 -13.12 4.22
N ASN A 14 9.18 -13.08 2.96
CA ASN A 14 8.65 -12.13 1.98
C ASN A 14 7.20 -12.45 1.60
N LEU A 15 6.85 -13.75 1.46
CA LEU A 15 5.47 -14.16 1.21
C LEU A 15 4.54 -13.78 2.36
N GLN A 16 4.95 -13.96 3.63
CA GLN A 16 4.14 -13.56 4.78
C GLN A 16 3.83 -12.06 4.79
N ILE A 17 4.84 -11.21 4.57
CA ILE A 17 4.63 -9.76 4.48
C ILE A 17 3.76 -9.41 3.28
N ALA A 18 4.07 -9.98 2.11
CA ALA A 18 3.31 -9.74 0.89
C ALA A 18 1.83 -10.08 1.07
N THR A 19 1.52 -11.23 1.68
CA THR A 19 0.14 -11.67 1.95
C THR A 19 -0.62 -10.65 2.79
N VAL A 20 -0.10 -10.31 3.97
CA VAL A 20 -0.81 -9.44 4.93
C VAL A 20 -0.93 -8.02 4.38
N LEU A 21 0.19 -7.41 3.96
CA LEU A 21 0.19 -6.00 3.58
C LEU A 21 -0.48 -5.74 2.24
N SER A 22 -0.42 -6.70 1.29
CA SER A 22 -1.19 -6.54 0.04
C SER A 22 -2.69 -6.70 0.28
N PHE A 23 -3.10 -7.59 1.17
CA PHE A 23 -4.49 -7.74 1.55
C PHE A 23 -5.04 -6.45 2.19
N VAL A 24 -4.31 -5.88 3.15
CA VAL A 24 -4.66 -4.58 3.76
C VAL A 24 -4.73 -3.46 2.71
N ALA A 25 -3.71 -3.36 1.85
CA ALA A 25 -3.70 -2.36 0.78
C ALA A 25 -4.90 -2.49 -0.17
N GLY A 26 -5.31 -3.74 -0.47
CA GLY A 26 -6.52 -4.02 -1.27
C GLY A 26 -7.79 -3.52 -0.60
N ILE A 27 -7.96 -3.79 0.71
CA ILE A 27 -9.11 -3.28 1.50
C ILE A 27 -9.13 -1.76 1.45
N VAL A 28 -8.02 -1.09 1.79
CA VAL A 28 -7.92 0.37 1.84
C VAL A 28 -8.22 0.99 0.47
N ASN A 29 -7.68 0.40 -0.61
CA ASN A 29 -7.90 0.89 -1.97
C ASN A 29 -9.39 0.87 -2.35
N VAL A 30 -10.07 -0.25 -2.16
CA VAL A 30 -11.47 -0.40 -2.58
C VAL A 30 -12.40 0.38 -1.64
N THR A 31 -12.16 0.35 -0.33
CA THR A 31 -12.95 1.13 0.64
C THR A 31 -12.83 2.63 0.36
N GLY A 32 -11.62 3.13 0.14
CA GLY A 32 -11.39 4.53 -0.21
C GLY A 32 -12.06 4.93 -1.52
N PHE A 33 -11.95 4.07 -2.56
CA PHE A 33 -12.62 4.32 -3.84
C PHE A 33 -14.15 4.35 -3.73
N LEU A 34 -14.75 3.43 -2.99
CA LEU A 34 -16.20 3.38 -2.81
C LEU A 34 -16.72 4.57 -2.01
N ALA A 35 -15.97 4.98 -0.95
CA ALA A 35 -16.36 6.08 -0.08
C ALA A 35 -16.14 7.46 -0.73
N LEU A 36 -15.00 7.67 -1.37
CA LEU A 36 -14.51 9.00 -1.76
C LEU A 36 -14.45 9.20 -3.28
N LYS A 37 -14.61 8.12 -4.07
CA LYS A 37 -14.35 8.10 -5.53
C LYS A 37 -12.91 8.47 -5.89
N GLN A 38 -11.99 8.31 -4.96
CA GLN A 38 -10.56 8.60 -5.12
C GLN A 38 -9.72 7.33 -4.98
N LEU A 39 -8.60 7.26 -5.71
CA LEU A 39 -7.64 6.16 -5.63
C LEU A 39 -6.69 6.40 -4.46
N THR A 40 -6.84 5.67 -3.36
CA THR A 40 -6.11 5.92 -2.12
C THR A 40 -4.76 5.18 -2.00
N THR A 41 -4.39 4.42 -3.02
CA THR A 41 -3.10 3.71 -3.08
C THR A 41 -2.26 4.05 -4.30
N ASN A 42 -2.74 4.93 -5.18
CA ASN A 42 -2.15 5.23 -6.48
C ASN A 42 -1.84 6.73 -6.61
N VAL A 43 -0.57 7.07 -6.83
CA VAL A 43 -0.11 8.44 -7.04
C VAL A 43 -0.16 8.84 -8.52
N THR A 44 0.05 7.90 -9.45
CA THR A 44 0.14 8.20 -10.89
C THR A 44 -1.15 8.79 -11.44
N GLY A 45 -2.31 8.28 -11.00
CA GLY A 45 -3.62 8.83 -11.40
C GLY A 45 -3.81 10.27 -10.91
N HIS A 46 -3.46 10.54 -9.66
CA HIS A 46 -3.54 11.90 -9.11
C HIS A 46 -2.57 12.88 -9.81
N PHE A 47 -1.40 12.39 -10.23
CA PHE A 47 -0.47 13.23 -10.99
C PHE A 47 -1.04 13.62 -12.35
N ALA A 48 -1.71 12.71 -13.04
CA ALA A 48 -2.39 13.01 -14.31
C ALA A 48 -3.52 14.02 -14.13
N LEU A 49 -4.35 13.87 -13.08
CA LEU A 49 -5.43 14.81 -12.75
C LEU A 49 -4.89 16.19 -12.34
N PHE A 50 -3.80 16.24 -11.57
CA PHE A 50 -3.09 17.47 -11.24
C PHE A 50 -2.67 18.24 -12.50
N ILE A 51 -1.99 17.55 -13.43
CA ILE A 51 -1.54 18.19 -14.69
C ILE A 51 -2.75 18.66 -15.52
N TYR A 52 -3.81 17.84 -15.61
CA TYR A 52 -5.02 18.19 -16.33
C TYR A 52 -5.65 19.47 -15.78
N ASP A 53 -5.86 19.59 -14.49
CA ASP A 53 -6.46 20.76 -13.85
C ASP A 53 -5.58 22.01 -13.98
N VAL A 54 -4.26 21.87 -13.79
CA VAL A 54 -3.33 22.99 -13.99
C VAL A 54 -3.31 23.47 -15.45
N SER A 55 -3.36 22.55 -16.41
CA SER A 55 -3.41 22.92 -17.84
C SER A 55 -4.70 23.62 -18.23
N ASN A 56 -5.80 23.37 -17.50
CA ASN A 56 -7.09 24.06 -17.67
C ASN A 56 -7.21 25.32 -16.79
N LEU A 57 -6.15 25.76 -16.11
CA LEU A 57 -6.11 26.89 -15.18
C LEU A 57 -7.02 26.71 -13.95
N GLU A 58 -7.44 25.49 -13.63
CA GLU A 58 -8.23 25.12 -12.43
C GLU A 58 -7.30 24.88 -11.24
N PHE A 59 -6.51 25.88 -10.86
CA PHE A 59 -5.45 25.75 -9.86
C PHE A 59 -5.93 25.25 -8.50
N TRP A 60 -7.15 25.60 -8.09
CA TRP A 60 -7.71 25.14 -6.81
C TRP A 60 -7.90 23.62 -6.78
N ARG A 61 -8.45 23.05 -7.83
CA ARG A 61 -8.60 21.58 -7.98
C ARG A 61 -7.24 20.90 -8.10
N GLY A 62 -6.36 21.47 -8.90
CA GLY A 62 -4.98 21.00 -9.00
C GLY A 62 -4.28 20.94 -7.64
N THR A 63 -4.50 21.94 -6.76
CA THR A 63 -3.92 21.94 -5.41
C THR A 63 -4.40 20.74 -4.59
N VAL A 64 -5.66 20.29 -4.71
CA VAL A 64 -6.18 19.11 -4.00
C VAL A 64 -5.41 17.85 -4.44
N TYR A 65 -5.23 17.64 -5.75
CA TYR A 65 -4.47 16.48 -6.24
C TYR A 65 -2.99 16.55 -5.87
N PHE A 66 -2.41 17.75 -5.83
CA PHE A 66 -1.06 17.93 -5.30
C PHE A 66 -0.96 17.54 -3.83
N LEU A 67 -1.95 17.91 -2.98
CA LEU A 67 -2.00 17.49 -1.57
C LEU A 67 -2.12 15.98 -1.42
N TYR A 68 -2.83 15.29 -2.29
CA TYR A 68 -2.89 13.82 -2.31
C TYR A 68 -1.52 13.20 -2.56
N ILE A 69 -0.80 13.68 -3.58
CA ILE A 69 0.57 13.25 -3.91
C ILE A 69 1.52 13.54 -2.75
N PHE A 70 1.42 14.76 -2.20
CA PHE A 70 2.25 15.20 -1.08
C PHE A 70 1.99 14.37 0.18
N SER A 71 0.73 14.03 0.50
CA SER A 71 0.37 13.18 1.64
C SER A 71 0.99 11.80 1.55
N PHE A 72 0.95 11.17 0.38
CA PHE A 72 1.62 9.89 0.14
C PHE A 72 3.14 10.01 0.30
N PHE A 73 3.75 11.03 -0.30
CA PHE A 73 5.17 11.31 -0.14
C PHE A 73 5.55 11.53 1.33
N PHE A 74 4.77 12.34 2.05
CA PHE A 74 5.03 12.64 3.46
C PHE A 74 4.90 11.39 4.35
N GLY A 75 3.93 10.52 4.09
CA GLY A 75 3.83 9.21 4.75
C GLY A 75 5.07 8.35 4.50
N SER A 76 5.51 8.26 3.25
CA SER A 76 6.73 7.53 2.89
C SER A 76 7.98 8.10 3.53
N PHE A 77 8.10 9.45 3.56
CA PHE A 77 9.20 10.14 4.20
C PHE A 77 9.21 9.88 5.70
N LEU A 78 8.08 10.07 6.39
CA LEU A 78 7.97 9.88 7.84
C LEU A 78 8.31 8.45 8.25
N SER A 79 7.77 7.46 7.55
CA SER A 79 8.09 6.04 7.79
C SER A 79 9.59 5.79 7.67
N SER A 80 10.21 6.27 6.59
CA SER A 80 11.64 6.12 6.38
C SER A 80 12.46 6.84 7.45
N PHE A 81 12.08 8.06 7.80
CA PHE A 81 12.73 8.88 8.83
C PHE A 81 12.70 8.20 10.20
N LEU A 82 11.53 7.67 10.62
CA LEU A 82 11.39 6.96 11.88
C LEU A 82 12.25 5.69 11.92
N ILE A 83 12.30 4.93 10.82
CA ILE A 83 13.14 3.73 10.73
C ILE A 83 14.62 4.09 10.89
N GLU A 84 15.12 5.15 10.26
CA GLU A 84 16.51 5.57 10.40
C GLU A 84 16.79 6.13 11.79
N LEU A 85 15.89 6.95 12.34
CA LEU A 85 16.04 7.56 13.68
C LEU A 85 16.20 6.49 14.78
N PHE A 86 15.45 5.39 14.67
CA PHE A 86 15.49 4.31 15.67
C PHE A 86 16.36 3.13 15.28
N ARG A 87 17.10 3.20 14.18
CA ARG A 87 17.91 2.10 13.64
C ARG A 87 18.96 1.55 14.61
N GLU A 88 19.56 2.41 15.41
CA GLU A 88 20.58 2.03 16.39
C GLU A 88 20.00 1.41 17.66
N ASN A 89 18.70 1.56 17.87
CA ASN A 89 18.01 1.05 19.03
C ASN A 89 17.72 -0.45 18.91
N LYS A 90 18.63 -1.30 19.43
CA LYS A 90 18.52 -2.76 19.34
C LYS A 90 17.35 -3.36 20.15
N LYS A 91 16.70 -2.58 21.02
CA LYS A 91 15.59 -3.07 21.89
C LYS A 91 14.25 -3.20 21.15
N TRP A 92 14.02 -2.39 20.11
CA TRP A 92 12.74 -2.31 19.42
C TRP A 92 12.88 -2.65 17.94
N ASN A 93 11.85 -3.28 17.39
CA ASN A 93 11.81 -3.48 15.94
C ASN A 93 11.34 -2.18 15.28
N VAL A 94 12.23 -1.53 14.57
CA VAL A 94 12.05 -0.20 13.97
C VAL A 94 10.85 -0.10 13.00
N TYR A 95 10.39 -1.24 12.48
CA TYR A 95 9.24 -1.27 11.56
C TYR A 95 7.89 -1.27 12.27
N VAL A 96 7.86 -1.54 13.57
CA VAL A 96 6.62 -1.57 14.36
C VAL A 96 6.01 -0.19 14.48
N LEU A 97 6.82 0.85 14.68
CA LEU A 97 6.32 2.21 14.87
C LEU A 97 5.56 2.75 13.64
N PRO A 98 6.09 2.69 12.41
CA PRO A 98 5.32 3.08 11.22
C PRO A 98 4.03 2.25 11.03
N THR A 99 4.05 0.95 11.37
CA THR A 99 2.86 0.09 11.29
C THR A 99 1.80 0.50 12.31
N ILE A 100 2.19 0.85 13.54
CA ILE A 100 1.26 1.36 14.56
C ILE A 100 0.63 2.68 14.09
N ILE A 101 1.42 3.61 13.55
CA ILE A 101 0.88 4.88 13.03
C ILE A 101 -0.12 4.63 11.91
N GLU A 102 0.20 3.75 10.96
CA GLU A 102 -0.72 3.36 9.89
C GLU A 102 -2.02 2.79 10.47
N SER A 103 -1.90 1.80 11.37
CA SER A 103 -3.06 1.17 12.02
C SER A 103 -3.92 2.18 12.76
N LEU A 104 -3.32 3.13 13.51
CA LEU A 104 -4.03 4.19 14.22
C LEU A 104 -4.76 5.13 13.26
N VAL A 105 -4.15 5.50 12.12
CA VAL A 105 -4.80 6.34 11.11
C VAL A 105 -6.02 5.62 10.52
N LEU A 106 -5.88 4.35 10.11
CA LEU A 106 -6.99 3.58 9.57
C LEU A 106 -8.10 3.37 10.60
N LEU A 107 -7.74 3.09 11.85
CA LEU A 107 -8.68 2.94 12.96
C LEU A 107 -9.44 4.24 13.24
N SER A 108 -8.74 5.36 13.28
CA SER A 108 -9.35 6.68 13.51
C SER A 108 -10.38 7.01 12.42
N ILE A 109 -10.03 6.82 11.15
CA ILE A 109 -10.96 7.05 10.04
C ILE A 109 -12.16 6.11 10.17
N GLY A 110 -11.92 4.82 10.42
CA GLY A 110 -12.99 3.84 10.54
C GLY A 110 -13.96 4.15 11.67
N LEU A 111 -13.48 4.47 12.87
CA LEU A 111 -14.32 4.73 14.03
C LEU A 111 -15.03 6.09 13.99
N LEU A 112 -14.32 7.14 13.54
CA LEU A 112 -14.88 8.48 13.50
C LEU A 112 -15.89 8.70 12.37
N SER A 113 -15.86 7.88 11.33
CA SER A 113 -16.77 7.98 10.20
C SER A 113 -18.25 7.83 10.55
N ASN A 114 -18.59 7.21 11.69
CA ASN A 114 -19.94 7.10 12.20
C ASN A 114 -20.41 8.35 12.97
N VAL A 115 -19.48 9.17 13.45
CA VAL A 115 -19.75 10.30 14.34
C VAL A 115 -19.68 11.62 13.55
N VAL A 116 -18.81 11.64 12.54
CA VAL A 116 -18.59 12.83 11.71
C VAL A 116 -19.12 12.49 10.32
N ASP A 117 -20.16 13.17 9.86
CA ASP A 117 -20.54 13.17 8.46
C ASP A 117 -19.31 13.39 7.59
N ILE A 118 -19.22 12.73 6.43
CA ILE A 118 -18.08 12.88 5.51
C ILE A 118 -18.09 14.31 4.93
N THR A 119 -17.90 15.29 5.81
CA THR A 119 -17.90 16.71 5.46
C THR A 119 -16.62 17.08 4.67
N TYR A 120 -15.54 16.34 4.89
CA TYR A 120 -14.23 16.63 4.30
C TYR A 120 -13.63 15.40 3.61
N PRO A 121 -14.16 14.97 2.44
CA PRO A 121 -13.67 13.77 1.75
C PRO A 121 -12.20 13.86 1.36
N ASP A 122 -11.71 15.05 1.02
CA ASP A 122 -10.32 15.26 0.61
C ASP A 122 -9.35 15.05 1.77
N VAL A 123 -9.74 15.40 2.99
CA VAL A 123 -8.90 15.15 4.20
C VAL A 123 -8.78 13.66 4.44
N ILE A 124 -9.88 12.90 4.31
CA ILE A 124 -9.87 11.45 4.47
C ILE A 124 -9.00 10.82 3.37
N ALA A 125 -9.09 11.29 2.12
CA ALA A 125 -8.24 10.82 1.03
C ALA A 125 -6.76 11.08 1.31
N CYS A 126 -6.39 12.28 1.80
CA CYS A 126 -5.03 12.60 2.23
C CYS A 126 -4.52 11.66 3.33
N LEU A 127 -5.34 11.38 4.34
CA LEU A 127 -4.98 10.47 5.43
C LEU A 127 -4.80 9.03 4.96
N LEU A 128 -5.64 8.55 4.05
CA LEU A 128 -5.50 7.21 3.46
C LEU A 128 -4.24 7.11 2.59
N LEU A 129 -3.96 8.13 1.78
CA LEU A 129 -2.73 8.20 0.98
C LEU A 129 -1.49 8.29 1.87
N PHE A 130 -1.54 9.05 2.95
CA PHE A 130 -0.48 9.09 3.96
C PHE A 130 -0.23 7.71 4.58
N ALA A 131 -1.29 7.00 5.01
CA ALA A 131 -1.19 5.65 5.56
C ALA A 131 -0.57 4.67 4.54
N MET A 132 -0.99 4.74 3.27
CA MET A 132 -0.41 3.91 2.21
C MET A 132 1.02 4.31 1.86
N GLY A 133 1.38 5.57 2.01
CA GLY A 133 2.77 6.03 1.93
C GLY A 133 3.65 5.41 3.01
N LEU A 134 3.19 5.41 4.28
CA LEU A 134 3.85 4.72 5.39
C LEU A 134 4.10 3.25 5.05
N GLN A 135 3.04 2.52 4.63
CA GLN A 135 3.13 1.10 4.29
C GLN A 135 4.13 0.82 3.17
N ASN A 136 4.06 1.58 2.08
CA ASN A 136 4.96 1.38 0.95
C ASN A 136 6.42 1.60 1.32
N SER A 137 6.72 2.57 2.17
CA SER A 137 8.08 2.85 2.62
C SER A 137 8.63 1.70 3.48
N TYR A 138 7.94 1.32 4.56
CA TYR A 138 8.49 0.30 5.45
C TYR A 138 8.53 -1.10 4.82
N VAL A 139 7.54 -1.46 3.97
CA VAL A 139 7.58 -2.75 3.27
C VAL A 139 8.73 -2.82 2.26
N THR A 140 9.01 -1.71 1.58
CA THR A 140 10.14 -1.60 0.65
C THR A 140 11.47 -1.75 1.38
N LYS A 141 11.65 -1.07 2.51
CA LYS A 141 12.87 -1.15 3.33
C LYS A 141 13.07 -2.54 3.93
N ILE A 142 12.08 -3.11 4.60
CA ILE A 142 12.22 -4.41 5.27
C ILE A 142 12.48 -5.54 4.27
N SER A 143 11.89 -5.48 3.09
CA SER A 143 12.04 -6.49 2.04
C SER A 143 13.25 -6.27 1.14
N ASN A 144 14.01 -5.19 1.34
CA ASN A 144 15.08 -4.75 0.46
C ASN A 144 14.58 -4.58 -1.00
N THR A 145 13.51 -3.85 -1.17
CA THR A 145 12.83 -3.52 -2.44
C THR A 145 12.17 -4.71 -3.18
N ILE A 146 12.16 -5.90 -2.58
CA ILE A 146 11.61 -7.10 -3.21
C ILE A 146 10.08 -7.10 -3.19
N VAL A 147 9.44 -6.61 -2.11
CA VAL A 147 7.99 -6.55 -1.96
C VAL A 147 7.51 -5.11 -2.13
N ARG A 148 6.51 -4.92 -2.99
CA ARG A 148 5.80 -3.66 -3.22
C ARG A 148 4.31 -3.96 -3.30
N THR A 149 3.53 -3.55 -2.31
CA THR A 149 2.15 -4.02 -2.12
C THR A 149 1.11 -3.30 -2.97
N THR A 150 1.39 -2.07 -3.42
CA THR A 150 0.44 -1.23 -4.17
C THR A 150 0.87 -0.91 -5.61
N HIS A 151 2.06 -1.35 -6.02
CA HIS A 151 2.63 -1.01 -7.33
C HIS A 151 2.24 -2.03 -8.42
N LEU A 152 0.94 -2.22 -8.63
CA LEU A 152 0.40 -3.28 -9.50
C LEU A 152 0.91 -3.18 -10.95
N THR A 153 0.98 -1.98 -11.53
CA THR A 153 1.49 -1.80 -12.90
C THR A 153 2.88 -2.40 -13.07
N GLY A 154 3.81 -2.08 -12.16
CA GLY A 154 5.15 -2.64 -12.18
C GLY A 154 5.16 -4.16 -11.94
N LEU A 155 4.30 -4.65 -11.03
CA LEU A 155 4.20 -6.09 -10.75
C LEU A 155 3.71 -6.88 -11.98
N PHE A 156 2.72 -6.38 -12.71
CA PHE A 156 2.26 -7.02 -13.96
C PHE A 156 3.31 -6.97 -15.06
N THR A 157 4.01 -5.84 -15.21
CA THR A 157 5.12 -5.71 -16.17
C THR A 157 6.22 -6.73 -15.88
N ASP A 158 6.68 -6.76 -14.63
CA ASP A 158 7.73 -7.69 -14.20
C ASP A 158 7.29 -9.15 -14.31
N LEU A 159 6.02 -9.45 -13.98
CA LEU A 159 5.46 -10.79 -14.12
C LEU A 159 5.45 -11.24 -15.59
N GLY A 160 5.05 -10.37 -16.51
CA GLY A 160 5.10 -10.64 -17.96
C GLY A 160 6.52 -10.94 -18.44
N ILE A 161 7.50 -10.13 -18.02
CA ILE A 161 8.91 -10.35 -18.34
C ILE A 161 9.39 -11.69 -17.79
N GLU A 162 9.15 -11.97 -16.51
CA GLU A 162 9.63 -13.17 -15.84
C GLU A 162 9.00 -14.45 -16.41
N ILE A 163 7.70 -14.42 -16.76
CA ILE A 163 7.03 -15.56 -17.41
C ILE A 163 7.64 -15.79 -18.81
N SER A 164 7.88 -14.73 -19.59
CA SER A 164 8.52 -14.87 -20.88
C SER A 164 9.91 -15.50 -20.78
N GLN A 165 10.70 -15.12 -19.77
CA GLN A 165 12.03 -15.68 -19.52
C GLN A 165 12.02 -17.18 -19.20
N LEU A 166 10.92 -17.72 -18.64
CA LEU A 166 10.78 -19.17 -18.44
C LEU A 166 10.76 -19.96 -19.74
N LEU A 167 10.37 -19.34 -20.85
CA LEU A 167 10.35 -19.95 -22.18
C LEU A 167 11.75 -20.07 -22.81
N PHE A 168 12.74 -19.35 -22.27
CA PHE A 168 14.12 -19.30 -22.77
C PHE A 168 15.14 -19.82 -21.72
N PRO A 169 15.12 -21.14 -21.41
CA PRO A 169 15.93 -21.70 -20.31
C PRO A 169 17.44 -21.60 -20.53
N LYS A 170 17.91 -21.56 -21.79
CA LYS A 170 19.36 -21.42 -22.11
C LYS A 170 19.90 -20.04 -21.72
N SER A 171 19.09 -18.98 -21.89
CA SER A 171 19.48 -17.61 -21.57
C SER A 171 19.30 -17.27 -20.08
N HIS A 172 18.46 -18.04 -19.36
CA HIS A 172 18.11 -17.82 -17.97
C HIS A 172 18.29 -19.08 -17.12
N PRO A 173 19.55 -19.44 -16.75
CA PRO A 173 19.85 -20.70 -16.08
C PRO A 173 19.31 -20.78 -14.64
N ASN A 174 19.09 -19.63 -13.96
CA ASN A 174 18.61 -19.62 -12.57
C ASN A 174 17.09 -19.70 -12.48
N ARG A 175 16.52 -20.81 -12.93
CA ARG A 175 15.06 -21.03 -12.99
C ARG A 175 14.38 -21.05 -11.62
N GLU A 176 15.05 -21.51 -10.57
CA GLU A 176 14.48 -21.57 -9.23
C GLU A 176 14.27 -20.16 -8.64
N LYS A 177 15.23 -19.26 -8.86
CA LYS A 177 15.09 -17.85 -8.48
C LYS A 177 13.94 -17.21 -9.27
N LEU A 178 13.85 -17.45 -10.57
CA LEU A 178 12.81 -16.90 -11.43
C LEU A 178 11.42 -17.37 -10.99
N LYS A 179 11.23 -18.67 -10.72
CA LYS A 179 9.98 -19.21 -10.18
C LYS A 179 9.62 -18.60 -8.81
N SER A 180 10.60 -18.35 -7.97
CA SER A 180 10.37 -17.76 -6.64
C SER A 180 9.89 -16.31 -6.73
N THR A 181 10.43 -15.51 -7.66
CA THR A 181 9.98 -14.14 -7.89
C THR A 181 8.59 -14.09 -8.52
N ILE A 182 8.32 -14.93 -9.51
CA ILE A 182 6.98 -15.10 -10.10
C ILE A 182 5.96 -15.45 -9.01
N LYS A 183 6.28 -16.46 -8.18
CA LYS A 183 5.42 -16.86 -7.06
C LYS A 183 5.11 -15.67 -6.14
N LEU A 184 6.12 -14.91 -5.76
CA LEU A 184 5.94 -13.74 -4.88
C LEU A 184 5.01 -12.69 -5.51
N ARG A 185 5.20 -12.37 -6.81
CA ARG A 185 4.35 -11.40 -7.52
C ARG A 185 2.91 -11.87 -7.61
N ILE A 186 2.68 -13.14 -7.94
CA ILE A 186 1.33 -13.73 -7.95
C ILE A 186 0.69 -13.61 -6.58
N TYR A 187 1.42 -13.88 -5.48
CA TYR A 187 0.89 -13.72 -4.12
C TYR A 187 0.49 -12.27 -3.83
N ILE A 188 1.34 -11.29 -4.16
CA ILE A 188 1.02 -9.86 -3.96
C ILE A 188 -0.28 -9.50 -4.71
N ILE A 189 -0.37 -9.83 -5.99
CA ILE A 189 -1.52 -9.52 -6.84
C ILE A 189 -2.78 -10.21 -6.31
N SER A 190 -2.71 -11.51 -5.99
CA SER A 190 -3.85 -12.30 -5.53
C SER A 190 -4.37 -11.81 -4.18
N PHE A 191 -3.48 -11.48 -3.23
CA PHE A 191 -3.88 -10.98 -1.92
C PHE A 191 -4.36 -9.53 -1.95
N PHE A 192 -3.82 -8.69 -2.84
CA PHE A 192 -4.39 -7.36 -3.08
C PHE A 192 -5.82 -7.47 -3.65
N PHE A 193 -6.03 -8.36 -4.62
CA PHE A 193 -7.35 -8.63 -5.18
C PHE A 193 -8.32 -9.19 -4.12
N ALA A 194 -7.89 -10.18 -3.33
CA ALA A 194 -8.70 -10.74 -2.25
C ALA A 194 -9.07 -9.70 -1.19
N GLY A 195 -8.11 -8.83 -0.81
CA GLY A 195 -8.35 -7.69 0.07
C GLY A 195 -9.35 -6.71 -0.51
N GLY A 196 -9.24 -6.40 -1.80
CA GLY A 196 -10.20 -5.54 -2.51
C GLY A 196 -11.61 -6.13 -2.54
N LEU A 197 -11.74 -7.44 -2.81
CA LEU A 197 -13.03 -8.14 -2.74
C LEU A 197 -13.62 -8.10 -1.33
N ALA A 198 -12.83 -8.39 -0.30
CA ALA A 198 -13.25 -8.32 1.08
C ALA A 198 -13.69 -6.91 1.46
N GLY A 199 -12.89 -5.90 1.12
CA GLY A 199 -13.21 -4.48 1.34
C GLY A 199 -14.52 -4.08 0.68
N GLY A 200 -14.70 -4.43 -0.59
CA GLY A 200 -15.95 -4.17 -1.33
C GLY A 200 -17.16 -4.88 -0.73
N PHE A 201 -17.01 -6.12 -0.30
CA PHE A 201 -18.05 -6.90 0.35
C PHE A 201 -18.47 -6.28 1.70
N PHE A 202 -17.50 -6.00 2.58
CA PHE A 202 -17.79 -5.38 3.89
C PHE A 202 -18.37 -3.99 3.73
N TYR A 203 -17.86 -3.19 2.79
CA TYR A 203 -18.36 -1.85 2.52
C TYR A 203 -19.80 -1.84 2.01
N SER A 204 -20.12 -2.66 0.99
CA SER A 204 -21.37 -2.55 0.22
C SER A 204 -22.44 -3.56 0.61
N LYS A 205 -22.07 -4.78 1.06
CA LYS A 205 -23.04 -5.84 1.39
C LYS A 205 -23.35 -5.90 2.88
N ILE A 206 -22.32 -5.71 3.73
CA ILE A 206 -22.50 -5.65 5.19
C ILE A 206 -22.80 -4.22 5.66
N ASP A 207 -22.67 -3.24 4.76
CA ASP A 207 -22.93 -1.81 4.99
C ASP A 207 -22.04 -1.17 6.06
N LEU A 208 -20.83 -1.69 6.24
CA LEU A 208 -19.87 -1.13 7.18
C LEU A 208 -19.28 0.23 6.73
N LYS A 209 -19.45 0.60 5.45
CA LYS A 209 -18.89 1.84 4.89
C LYS A 209 -17.39 1.99 5.26
N LEU A 210 -16.98 3.16 5.76
CA LEU A 210 -15.60 3.41 6.20
C LEU A 210 -15.18 2.59 7.43
N ASN A 211 -16.11 2.02 8.22
CA ASN A 211 -15.76 1.11 9.31
C ASN A 211 -15.04 -0.16 8.82
N THR A 212 -15.11 -0.48 7.54
CA THR A 212 -14.30 -1.52 6.90
C THR A 212 -12.79 -1.31 7.16
N LEU A 213 -12.34 -0.07 7.35
CA LEU A 213 -10.95 0.26 7.66
C LEU A 213 -10.51 -0.22 9.05
N VAL A 214 -11.44 -0.37 10.00
CA VAL A 214 -11.16 -0.97 11.31
C VAL A 214 -10.65 -2.39 11.15
N PHE A 215 -11.26 -3.15 10.24
CA PHE A 215 -10.80 -4.50 9.93
C PHE A 215 -9.38 -4.50 9.31
N ALA A 216 -9.10 -3.57 8.41
CA ALA A 216 -7.75 -3.40 7.86
C ALA A 216 -6.71 -3.07 8.96
N ALA A 217 -7.08 -2.18 9.91
CA ALA A 217 -6.21 -1.78 11.02
C ALA A 217 -5.92 -2.95 11.99
N VAL A 218 -6.89 -3.83 12.23
CA VAL A 218 -6.72 -5.01 13.12
C VAL A 218 -5.84 -6.09 12.47
N VAL A 219 -5.86 -6.21 11.14
CA VAL A 219 -5.03 -7.17 10.40
C VAL A 219 -3.55 -6.77 10.38
N LEU A 220 -3.21 -5.47 10.51
CA LEU A 220 -1.84 -4.95 10.61
C LEU A 220 -1.17 -5.32 11.93
#